data_9d70c8d3ba5dd8f3e3ba34bad3093a76
#
_entry.id   9d70c8d3ba5dd8f3e3ba34bad3093a76
#
_cell.length_a   1.000
_cell.length_b   1.000
_cell.length_c   1.000
_cell.angle_alpha   90.00
_cell.angle_beta   90.00
_cell.angle_gamma   90.00
#
_symmetry.space_group_name_H-M   'P 1'
#
loop_
_entity.id
_entity.type
_entity.pdbx_description
1 polymer ?
#
loop_
_entity_poly.entity_id
_entity_poly.type
_entity_poly.pdbx_seq_one_letter_code
_entity_poly.pdbx_strand_id
1 'polypeptide(L)'
;DCYIAGLQIDSSASEGAGIYVDLPGGITLQKSTLEEAVKAYGEPVDRFEGEKEVLLTYEYGMYRSVQLGFAKDTGILARMDMKNMRNTEGMDVASVSSNPTEEVQNYTAPEGPGDVLGDFVVEYDGQFYQLPTPVAVFEKNGWVLNEAESDYAVMYGKYGCVTLEKNGVKLYAVVNNYGEE
;
A
#
# COMPACT_ATOMS: atom_id res chain seq x y z
N ASP A 1 4.18 -10.36 -16.01
CA ASP A 1 4.86 -9.61 -14.94
C ASP A 1 3.85 -8.98 -14.00
N CYS A 2 3.87 -9.36 -12.72
CA CYS A 2 2.95 -8.92 -11.70
C CYS A 2 3.58 -7.83 -10.83
N TYR A 3 2.81 -6.75 -10.58
CA TYR A 3 3.22 -5.61 -9.77
C TYR A 3 2.18 -5.32 -8.69
N ILE A 4 2.66 -5.09 -7.49
CA ILE A 4 1.81 -4.61 -6.39
C ILE A 4 1.56 -3.12 -6.63
N ALA A 5 0.32 -2.77 -6.93
CA ALA A 5 -0.14 -1.40 -7.17
C ALA A 5 -0.93 -0.81 -5.99
N GLY A 6 -1.36 -1.65 -5.09
CA GLY A 6 -2.01 -1.25 -3.83
C GLY A 6 -1.61 -2.16 -2.70
N LEU A 7 -1.52 -1.61 -1.49
CA LEU A 7 -1.26 -2.38 -0.28
C LEU A 7 -2.07 -1.84 0.90
N GLN A 8 -2.49 -2.74 1.75
CA GLN A 8 -3.15 -2.42 3.01
C GLN A 8 -2.48 -3.22 4.13
N ILE A 9 -2.15 -2.52 5.20
CA ILE A 9 -1.68 -3.12 6.45
C ILE A 9 -2.60 -2.65 7.57
N ASP A 10 -3.19 -3.62 8.28
CA ASP A 10 -4.01 -3.40 9.46
C ASP A 10 -3.33 -4.05 10.65
N SER A 11 -3.00 -3.26 11.65
CA SER A 11 -2.33 -3.76 12.86
C SER A 11 -3.18 -4.74 13.67
N SER A 12 -4.52 -4.68 13.51
CA SER A 12 -5.44 -5.61 14.19
C SER A 12 -5.46 -7.00 13.57
N ALA A 13 -5.07 -7.11 12.29
CA ALA A 13 -5.01 -8.38 11.56
C ALA A 13 -3.71 -9.15 11.79
N SER A 14 -2.78 -8.58 12.51
CA SER A 14 -1.45 -9.15 12.75
C SER A 14 -1.30 -9.50 14.22
N GLU A 15 -1.10 -10.78 14.50
CA GLU A 15 -1.00 -11.28 15.87
C GLU A 15 0.39 -11.02 16.46
N GLY A 16 0.44 -10.24 17.54
CA GLY A 16 1.46 -10.36 18.59
C GLY A 16 2.78 -9.62 18.44
N ALA A 17 3.06 -8.89 17.39
CA ALA A 17 4.28 -8.08 17.29
C ALA A 17 3.95 -6.62 16.95
N GLY A 18 4.69 -5.67 17.52
CA GLY A 18 4.64 -4.29 17.07
C GLY A 18 5.01 -4.23 15.58
N ILE A 19 4.06 -3.84 14.74
CA ILE A 19 4.27 -3.67 13.31
C ILE A 19 4.58 -2.21 13.07
N TYR A 20 5.82 -1.91 12.82
CA TYR A 20 6.25 -0.56 12.51
C TYR A 20 6.50 -0.47 11.02
N VAL A 21 5.60 0.25 10.32
CA VAL A 21 5.74 0.60 8.92
C VAL A 21 5.91 2.10 8.84
N ASP A 22 7.01 2.56 8.28
CA ASP A 22 7.32 3.97 8.14
C ASP A 22 6.82 4.51 6.80
N LEU A 23 6.15 5.66 6.87
CA LEU A 23 5.67 6.46 5.74
C LEU A 23 6.54 7.71 5.58
N PRO A 24 6.54 8.35 4.39
CA PRO A 24 7.18 9.64 4.20
C PRO A 24 6.78 10.66 5.28
N GLY A 25 7.70 11.55 5.65
CA GLY A 25 7.41 12.60 6.64
C GLY A 25 7.48 12.13 8.11
N GLY A 26 7.99 10.94 8.37
CA GLY A 26 8.22 10.43 9.73
C GLY A 26 6.98 9.90 10.43
N ILE A 27 5.95 9.51 9.68
CA ILE A 27 4.74 8.89 10.21
C ILE A 27 4.91 7.37 10.22
N THR A 28 4.66 6.77 11.38
CA THR A 28 4.88 5.34 11.62
C THR A 28 3.60 4.66 12.10
N LEU A 29 3.22 3.55 11.47
CA LEU A 29 2.11 2.69 11.89
C LEU A 29 2.37 2.19 13.32
N GLN A 30 1.32 2.16 14.14
CA GLN A 30 1.33 1.83 15.58
C GLN A 30 2.11 2.80 16.49
N LYS A 31 2.47 3.96 15.99
CA LYS A 31 3.22 4.95 16.77
C LYS A 31 2.69 6.37 16.63
N SER A 32 2.48 6.82 15.40
CA SER A 32 2.11 8.22 15.14
C SER A 32 0.64 8.51 15.40
N THR A 33 0.37 9.73 15.84
CA THR A 33 -0.97 10.24 16.12
C THR A 33 -1.62 10.87 14.88
N LEU A 34 -2.92 11.10 14.96
CA LEU A 34 -3.67 11.82 13.93
C LEU A 34 -3.14 13.23 13.72
N GLU A 35 -2.83 13.94 14.80
CA GLU A 35 -2.29 15.31 14.73
C GLU A 35 -0.93 15.35 14.05
N GLU A 36 -0.07 14.38 14.31
CA GLU A 36 1.24 14.25 13.65
C GLU A 36 1.07 14.02 12.15
N ALA A 37 0.12 13.17 11.74
CA ALA A 37 -0.17 12.94 10.33
C ALA A 37 -0.71 14.20 9.63
N VAL A 38 -1.66 14.90 10.21
CA VAL A 38 -2.18 16.16 9.67
C VAL A 38 -1.09 17.22 9.58
N LYS A 39 -0.20 17.29 10.58
CA LYS A 39 0.95 18.19 10.55
C LYS A 39 1.92 17.85 9.41
N ALA A 40 2.15 16.56 9.15
CA ALA A 40 3.08 16.11 8.12
C ALA A 40 2.51 16.25 6.70
N TYR A 41 1.22 15.97 6.51
CA TYR A 41 0.60 15.84 5.18
C TYR A 41 -0.42 16.93 4.83
N GLY A 42 -0.77 17.77 5.80
CA GLY A 42 -1.83 18.79 5.64
C GLY A 42 -3.23 18.19 5.84
N GLU A 43 -4.23 19.02 5.52
CA GLU A 43 -5.63 18.61 5.64
C GLU A 43 -5.98 17.52 4.60
N PRO A 44 -6.65 16.43 5.01
CA PRO A 44 -7.11 15.40 4.09
C PRO A 44 -8.26 15.93 3.21
N VAL A 45 -8.46 15.29 2.05
CA VAL A 45 -9.62 15.59 1.18
C VAL A 45 -10.93 15.07 1.77
N ASP A 46 -10.86 14.04 2.60
CA ASP A 46 -12.00 13.51 3.34
C ASP A 46 -11.57 13.02 4.72
N ARG A 47 -12.47 13.24 5.70
CA ARG A 47 -12.31 12.77 7.06
C ARG A 47 -13.60 12.08 7.49
N PHE A 48 -13.53 10.77 7.72
CA PHE A 48 -14.66 9.98 8.19
C PHE A 48 -14.49 9.60 9.67
N GLU A 49 -15.50 9.87 10.47
CA GLU A 49 -15.55 9.54 11.89
C GLU A 49 -16.41 8.28 12.12
N GLY A 50 -15.80 7.12 12.08
CA GLY A 50 -16.44 5.84 12.38
C GLY A 50 -16.65 5.61 13.89
N GLU A 51 -17.20 4.48 14.28
CA GLU A 51 -17.37 4.14 15.71
C GLU A 51 -16.04 3.88 16.42
N LYS A 52 -15.13 3.19 15.77
CA LYS A 52 -13.87 2.72 16.35
C LYS A 52 -12.63 3.42 15.80
N GLU A 53 -12.75 4.04 14.64
CA GLU A 53 -11.63 4.68 13.95
C GLU A 53 -12.01 6.01 13.32
N VAL A 54 -11.02 6.84 13.09
CA VAL A 54 -11.08 8.03 12.24
C VAL A 54 -10.25 7.74 10.99
N LEU A 55 -10.83 7.92 9.82
CA LEU A 55 -10.17 7.73 8.54
C LEU A 55 -9.83 9.08 7.91
N LEU A 56 -8.58 9.26 7.52
CA LEU A 56 -8.12 10.39 6.72
C LEU A 56 -7.80 9.90 5.32
N THR A 57 -8.36 10.56 4.30
CA THR A 57 -8.10 10.23 2.90
C THR A 57 -7.34 11.36 2.22
N TYR A 58 -6.25 11.00 1.55
CA TYR A 58 -5.41 11.86 0.72
C TYR A 58 -5.46 11.35 -0.71
N GLU A 59 -5.78 12.23 -1.67
CA GLU A 59 -5.90 11.89 -3.09
C GLU A 59 -4.81 12.57 -3.92
N TYR A 60 -4.24 11.81 -4.86
CA TYR A 60 -3.15 12.24 -5.72
C TYR A 60 -3.47 12.03 -7.21
N GLY A 61 -4.74 12.04 -7.54
CA GLY A 61 -5.29 11.80 -8.87
C GLY A 61 -6.18 10.55 -8.93
N MET A 62 -6.68 10.25 -10.11
CA MET A 62 -7.60 9.12 -10.32
C MET A 62 -6.93 7.80 -9.93
N TYR A 63 -7.58 7.02 -9.06
CA TYR A 63 -7.09 5.73 -8.52
C TYR A 63 -5.74 5.80 -7.79
N ARG A 64 -5.36 6.99 -7.31
CA ARG A 64 -4.15 7.21 -6.53
C ARG A 64 -4.51 7.86 -5.21
N SER A 65 -4.42 7.12 -4.13
CA SER A 65 -4.83 7.60 -2.81
C SER A 65 -4.07 6.91 -1.68
N VAL A 66 -4.04 7.57 -0.54
CA VAL A 66 -3.63 6.99 0.73
C VAL A 66 -4.71 7.26 1.75
N GLN A 67 -5.14 6.21 2.46
CA GLN A 67 -6.06 6.30 3.57
C GLN A 67 -5.38 5.85 4.85
N LEU A 68 -5.48 6.66 5.89
CA LEU A 68 -4.90 6.41 7.20
C LEU A 68 -6.02 6.25 8.22
N GLY A 69 -6.04 5.13 8.95
CA GLY A 69 -7.01 4.82 9.98
C GLY A 69 -6.42 4.93 11.37
N PHE A 70 -6.98 5.81 12.21
CA PHE A 70 -6.55 6.04 13.59
C PHE A 70 -7.57 5.45 14.55
N ALA A 71 -7.12 4.60 15.46
CA ALA A 71 -7.99 4.02 16.49
C ALA A 71 -8.48 5.13 17.44
N LYS A 72 -9.79 5.17 17.70
CA LYS A 72 -10.39 6.24 18.54
C LYS A 72 -9.99 6.17 20.01
N ASP A 73 -9.74 4.97 20.51
CA ASP A 73 -9.36 4.74 21.91
C ASP A 73 -7.94 5.21 22.22
N THR A 74 -7.03 5.08 21.26
CA THR A 74 -5.61 5.42 21.43
C THR A 74 -5.18 6.68 20.69
N GLY A 75 -5.91 7.07 19.65
CA GLY A 75 -5.51 8.14 18.72
C GLY A 75 -4.35 7.78 17.80
N ILE A 76 -3.90 6.50 17.81
CA ILE A 76 -2.72 6.04 17.10
C ILE A 76 -3.10 5.45 15.74
N LEU A 77 -2.24 5.66 14.75
CA LEU A 77 -2.35 5.07 13.41
C LEU A 77 -2.34 3.54 13.49
N ALA A 78 -3.46 2.92 13.15
CA ALA A 78 -3.67 1.48 13.25
C ALA A 78 -3.78 0.79 11.89
N ARG A 79 -4.15 1.53 10.85
CA ARG A 79 -4.35 1.01 9.51
C ARG A 79 -3.85 1.98 8.45
N MET A 80 -3.28 1.42 7.40
CA MET A 80 -2.86 2.15 6.21
C MET A 80 -3.35 1.41 4.97
N ASP A 81 -3.93 2.14 4.03
CA ASP A 81 -4.28 1.68 2.69
C ASP A 81 -3.66 2.64 1.67
N MET A 82 -2.82 2.13 0.80
CA MET A 82 -2.10 2.92 -0.21
C MET A 82 -2.39 2.33 -1.58
N LYS A 83 -2.84 3.16 -2.52
CA LYS A 83 -3.16 2.77 -3.89
C LYS A 83 -2.50 3.71 -4.89
N ASN A 84 -1.69 3.14 -5.75
CA ASN A 84 -1.14 3.82 -6.92
C ASN A 84 -1.46 2.99 -8.16
N MET A 85 -2.76 2.87 -8.42
CA MET A 85 -3.28 2.11 -9.55
C MET A 85 -3.28 2.99 -10.79
N ARG A 86 -2.20 2.93 -11.56
CA ARG A 86 -2.07 3.64 -12.81
C ARG A 86 -2.59 2.78 -13.95
N ASN A 87 -3.85 2.99 -14.32
CA ASN A 87 -4.37 2.47 -15.55
C ASN A 87 -4.13 3.49 -16.66
N THR A 88 -3.59 3.06 -17.78
CA THR A 88 -3.42 3.91 -18.94
C THR A 88 -4.76 4.07 -19.69
N GLU A 89 -5.07 5.31 -20.05
CA GLU A 89 -6.07 5.70 -21.05
C GLU A 89 -7.48 5.12 -20.91
N GLY A 90 -8.28 5.69 -20.02
CA GLY A 90 -9.75 5.51 -20.03
C GLY A 90 -10.24 4.08 -19.86
N MET A 91 -9.40 3.20 -19.37
CA MET A 91 -9.75 1.81 -19.14
C MET A 91 -10.66 1.66 -17.92
N ASP A 92 -11.57 0.72 -18.04
CA ASP A 92 -12.36 0.23 -16.91
C ASP A 92 -11.42 -0.15 -15.75
N VAL A 93 -11.81 0.21 -14.52
CA VAL A 93 -11.12 -0.16 -13.28
C VAL A 93 -10.85 -1.66 -13.13
N ALA A 94 -11.64 -2.48 -13.82
CA ALA A 94 -11.48 -3.94 -13.84
C ALA A 94 -10.37 -4.43 -14.79
N SER A 95 -9.74 -3.55 -15.56
CA SER A 95 -8.73 -3.93 -16.55
C SER A 95 -7.41 -3.19 -16.32
N VAL A 96 -6.31 -3.86 -16.57
CA VAL A 96 -4.96 -3.33 -16.53
C VAL A 96 -4.44 -3.22 -17.96
N SER A 97 -3.76 -2.12 -18.28
CA SER A 97 -3.14 -1.95 -19.60
C SER A 97 -2.15 -3.07 -19.90
N SER A 98 -2.12 -3.53 -21.14
CA SER A 98 -1.05 -4.42 -21.63
C SER A 98 0.29 -3.71 -21.81
N ASN A 99 0.27 -2.37 -21.75
CA ASN A 99 1.47 -1.56 -21.84
C ASN A 99 1.72 -0.91 -20.47
N PRO A 100 2.58 -1.49 -19.62
CA PRO A 100 2.94 -0.88 -18.35
C PRO A 100 3.62 0.48 -18.59
N THR A 101 3.45 1.42 -17.65
CA THR A 101 4.12 2.72 -17.70
C THR A 101 5.63 2.56 -17.62
N GLU A 102 6.41 3.55 -18.04
CA GLU A 102 7.88 3.50 -17.94
C GLU A 102 8.35 3.28 -16.50
N GLU A 103 7.65 3.84 -15.52
CA GLU A 103 7.97 3.66 -14.10
C GLU A 103 7.86 2.19 -13.64
N VAL A 104 6.86 1.48 -14.17
CA VAL A 104 6.68 0.06 -13.91
C VAL A 104 7.76 -0.77 -14.63
N GLN A 105 8.05 -0.45 -15.89
CA GLN A 105 9.04 -1.17 -16.69
C GLN A 105 10.46 -1.01 -16.13
N ASN A 106 10.79 0.17 -15.65
CA ASN A 106 12.12 0.54 -15.16
C ASN A 106 12.18 0.65 -13.64
N TYR A 107 11.45 -0.20 -12.93
CA TYR A 107 11.40 -0.13 -11.47
C TYR A 107 12.78 -0.16 -10.84
N THR A 108 13.02 0.81 -9.99
CA THR A 108 14.20 0.85 -9.11
C THR A 108 13.71 1.06 -7.69
N ALA A 109 14.19 0.23 -6.77
CA ALA A 109 13.84 0.38 -5.36
C ALA A 109 14.32 1.73 -4.85
N PRO A 110 13.49 2.47 -4.11
CA PRO A 110 13.91 3.75 -3.54
C PRO A 110 15.00 3.55 -2.49
N GLU A 111 15.89 4.54 -2.36
CA GLU A 111 16.98 4.52 -1.37
C GLU A 111 16.57 5.14 -0.03
N GLY A 112 15.34 5.67 0.07
CA GLY A 112 14.85 6.35 1.26
C GLY A 112 13.32 6.43 1.30
N PRO A 113 12.78 7.01 2.38
CA PRO A 113 11.33 6.99 2.67
C PRO A 113 10.49 7.88 1.75
N GLY A 114 11.09 8.64 0.85
CA GLY A 114 10.42 9.69 0.10
C GLY A 114 10.19 10.96 0.94
N ASP A 115 9.81 12.05 0.28
CA ASP A 115 9.62 13.36 0.91
C ASP A 115 8.15 13.61 1.27
N VAL A 116 7.24 13.12 0.44
CA VAL A 116 5.79 13.35 0.60
C VAL A 116 5.00 12.05 0.47
N LEU A 117 3.82 12.02 1.07
CA LEU A 117 2.95 10.85 1.06
C LEU A 117 2.60 10.38 -0.38
N GLY A 118 2.50 11.31 -1.32
CA GLY A 118 2.25 11.05 -2.75
C GLY A 118 3.40 10.39 -3.50
N ASP A 119 4.54 10.17 -2.88
CA ASP A 119 5.63 9.34 -3.43
C ASP A 119 5.30 7.84 -3.38
N PHE A 120 4.28 7.47 -2.61
CA PHE A 120 3.83 6.08 -2.45
C PHE A 120 4.93 5.13 -2.00
N VAL A 121 5.77 5.59 -1.08
CA VAL A 121 6.86 4.80 -0.49
C VAL A 121 6.47 4.35 0.91
N VAL A 122 6.79 3.12 1.24
CA VAL A 122 6.72 2.59 2.60
C VAL A 122 8.04 1.92 2.97
N GLU A 123 8.41 1.99 4.22
CA GLU A 123 9.52 1.23 4.78
C GLU A 123 8.98 0.15 5.72
N TYR A 124 9.48 -1.06 5.55
CA TYR A 124 9.24 -2.15 6.48
C TYR A 124 10.49 -3.03 6.59
N ASP A 125 10.90 -3.31 7.83
CA ASP A 125 12.04 -4.18 8.13
C ASP A 125 13.34 -3.76 7.41
N GLY A 126 13.58 -2.44 7.35
CA GLY A 126 14.77 -1.86 6.71
C GLY A 126 14.76 -1.89 5.18
N GLN A 127 13.62 -2.21 4.56
CA GLN A 127 13.45 -2.23 3.11
C GLN A 127 12.43 -1.18 2.67
N PHE A 128 12.74 -0.45 1.61
CA PHE A 128 11.84 0.52 1.00
C PHE A 128 11.10 -0.09 -0.18
N TYR A 129 9.81 0.21 -0.28
CA TYR A 129 8.93 -0.23 -1.37
C TYR A 129 8.21 0.98 -1.92
N GLN A 130 8.28 1.20 -3.22
CA GLN A 130 7.54 2.25 -3.91
C GLN A 130 6.50 1.63 -4.85
N LEU A 131 5.23 1.97 -4.65
CA LEU A 131 4.17 1.47 -5.53
C LEU A 131 4.12 2.22 -6.87
N PRO A 132 3.92 1.51 -7.99
CA PRO A 132 3.83 0.06 -8.14
C PRO A 132 5.19 -0.65 -8.00
N THR A 133 5.21 -1.79 -7.31
CA THR A 133 6.42 -2.59 -7.05
C THR A 133 6.28 -3.98 -7.66
N PRO A 134 7.29 -4.53 -8.33
CA PRO A 134 7.27 -5.94 -8.75
C PRO A 134 7.05 -6.88 -7.55
N VAL A 135 6.17 -7.87 -7.68
CA VAL A 135 5.92 -8.88 -6.63
C VAL A 135 7.23 -9.55 -6.20
N ALA A 136 8.11 -9.83 -7.16
CA ALA A 136 9.43 -10.45 -6.92
C ALA A 136 10.31 -9.65 -5.94
N VAL A 137 10.13 -8.34 -5.80
CA VAL A 137 10.87 -7.53 -4.81
C VAL A 137 10.42 -7.88 -3.39
N PHE A 138 9.13 -8.07 -3.18
CA PHE A 138 8.59 -8.52 -1.89
C PHE A 138 9.08 -9.93 -1.55
N GLU A 139 8.99 -10.86 -2.50
CA GLU A 139 9.44 -12.25 -2.32
C GLU A 139 10.94 -12.32 -1.98
N LYS A 140 11.77 -11.56 -2.69
CA LYS A 140 13.22 -11.45 -2.41
C LYS A 140 13.50 -10.94 -0.99
N ASN A 141 12.63 -10.10 -0.45
CA ASN A 141 12.74 -9.57 0.90
C ASN A 141 12.05 -10.43 1.96
N GLY A 142 11.70 -11.67 1.62
CA GLY A 142 11.19 -12.67 2.56
C GLY A 142 9.68 -12.62 2.82
N TRP A 143 8.92 -11.88 2.00
CA TRP A 143 7.47 -11.99 2.00
C TRP A 143 7.04 -13.29 1.32
N VAL A 144 6.06 -13.98 1.88
CA VAL A 144 5.54 -15.25 1.39
C VAL A 144 4.07 -15.09 1.04
N LEU A 145 3.66 -15.61 -0.11
CA LEU A 145 2.27 -15.63 -0.55
C LEU A 145 1.46 -16.58 0.34
N ASN A 146 0.37 -16.07 0.91
CA ASN A 146 -0.64 -16.89 1.55
C ASN A 146 -1.67 -17.33 0.50
N GLU A 147 -1.48 -18.53 -0.06
CA GLU A 147 -2.34 -19.06 -1.13
C GLU A 147 -3.81 -19.23 -0.70
N ALA A 148 -4.07 -19.49 0.58
CA ALA A 148 -5.42 -19.66 1.10
C ALA A 148 -6.24 -18.37 1.17
N GLU A 149 -5.54 -17.23 1.26
CA GLU A 149 -6.14 -15.90 1.35
C GLU A 149 -5.88 -15.05 0.10
N SER A 150 -5.49 -15.67 -1.01
CA SER A 150 -5.14 -14.99 -2.26
C SER A 150 -5.99 -15.50 -3.41
N ASP A 151 -6.17 -14.67 -4.44
CA ASP A 151 -6.71 -15.11 -5.71
C ASP A 151 -5.82 -16.20 -6.30
N TYR A 152 -6.44 -17.27 -6.81
CA TYR A 152 -5.73 -18.44 -7.34
C TYR A 152 -4.81 -18.09 -8.52
N ALA A 153 -5.26 -17.15 -9.36
CA ALA A 153 -4.47 -16.65 -10.48
C ALA A 153 -4.91 -15.22 -10.83
N VAL A 154 -3.97 -14.39 -11.15
CA VAL A 154 -4.21 -13.05 -11.70
C VAL A 154 -4.04 -13.11 -13.21
N MET A 155 -5.14 -13.08 -13.94
CA MET A 155 -5.14 -13.18 -15.40
C MET A 155 -4.43 -11.98 -16.03
N TYR A 156 -3.85 -12.20 -17.21
CA TYR A 156 -3.27 -11.17 -18.04
C TYR A 156 -4.24 -10.00 -18.29
N GLY A 157 -3.72 -8.78 -18.18
CA GLY A 157 -4.53 -7.56 -18.33
C GLY A 157 -5.57 -7.35 -17.23
N LYS A 158 -5.44 -8.06 -16.11
CA LYS A 158 -6.35 -7.97 -14.96
C LYS A 158 -5.59 -7.63 -13.68
N TYR A 159 -6.34 -7.24 -12.67
CA TYR A 159 -5.85 -7.15 -11.31
C TYR A 159 -6.44 -8.28 -10.45
N GLY A 160 -5.76 -8.59 -9.37
CA GLY A 160 -6.22 -9.52 -8.36
C GLY A 160 -5.77 -9.09 -6.98
N CYS A 161 -6.28 -9.77 -5.96
CA CYS A 161 -5.96 -9.52 -4.56
C CYS A 161 -5.14 -10.68 -4.01
N VAL A 162 -4.04 -10.36 -3.36
CA VAL A 162 -3.18 -11.35 -2.72
C VAL A 162 -2.86 -10.93 -1.29
N THR A 163 -2.62 -11.91 -0.45
CA THR A 163 -2.12 -11.71 0.91
C THR A 163 -0.68 -12.19 0.98
N LEU A 164 0.21 -11.33 1.42
CA LEU A 164 1.61 -11.64 1.70
C LEU A 164 1.85 -11.61 3.20
N GLU A 165 2.71 -12.48 3.67
CA GLU A 165 3.06 -12.60 5.09
C GLU A 165 4.56 -12.53 5.31
N LYS A 166 4.97 -11.80 6.33
CA LYS A 166 6.35 -11.75 6.82
C LYS A 166 6.37 -11.44 8.31
N ASN A 167 7.08 -12.23 9.10
CA ASN A 167 7.25 -12.02 10.55
C ASN A 167 5.92 -11.85 11.34
N GLY A 168 4.87 -12.56 10.92
CA GLY A 168 3.53 -12.44 11.53
C GLY A 168 2.73 -11.22 11.07
N VAL A 169 3.26 -10.42 10.17
CA VAL A 169 2.56 -9.30 9.52
C VAL A 169 1.84 -9.81 8.28
N LYS A 170 0.57 -9.46 8.16
CA LYS A 170 -0.22 -9.64 6.92
C LYS A 170 -0.28 -8.34 6.14
N LEU A 171 0.04 -8.43 4.87
CA LEU A 171 -0.08 -7.36 3.90
C LEU A 171 -1.07 -7.78 2.83
N TYR A 172 -2.17 -7.05 2.71
CA TYR A 172 -3.16 -7.24 1.64
C TYR A 172 -2.75 -6.39 0.45
N ALA A 173 -2.54 -7.00 -0.70
CA ALA A 173 -2.07 -6.33 -1.89
C ALA A 173 -3.03 -6.45 -3.07
N VAL A 174 -3.16 -5.36 -3.83
CA VAL A 174 -3.75 -5.38 -5.17
C VAL A 174 -2.62 -5.54 -6.17
N VAL A 175 -2.70 -6.58 -6.97
CA VAL A 175 -1.69 -6.95 -7.97
C VAL A 175 -2.23 -6.70 -9.36
N ASN A 176 -1.46 -5.99 -10.18
CA ASN A 176 -1.71 -5.81 -11.61
C ASN A 176 -0.84 -6.79 -12.40
N ASN A 177 -1.43 -7.56 -13.29
CA ASN A 177 -0.69 -8.43 -14.20
C ASN A 177 -0.58 -7.80 -15.59
N TYR A 178 0.62 -7.35 -15.94
CA TYR A 178 0.97 -6.80 -17.26
C TYR A 178 1.55 -7.86 -18.21
N GLY A 179 1.78 -9.08 -17.74
CA GLY A 179 2.34 -10.17 -18.52
C GLY A 179 1.36 -10.80 -19.51
N GLU A 180 1.86 -11.64 -20.38
CA GLU A 180 1.05 -12.42 -21.32
C GLU A 180 0.65 -13.79 -20.76
N GLU A 181 1.17 -14.17 -19.59
CA GLU A 181 0.90 -15.43 -18.88
C GLU A 181 0.73 -15.20 -17.37
#